data_8a7bf1bd2cf1be565c7f4747c7ebc7d1
#
_entry.id   8a7bf1bd2cf1be565c7f4747c7ebc7d1
#
_cell.length_a   1.000
_cell.length_b   1.000
_cell.length_c   1.000
_cell.angle_alpha   90.00
_cell.angle_beta   90.00
_cell.angle_gamma   90.00
#
_symmetry.space_group_name_H-M   'P 1'
#
loop_
_entity.id
_entity.type
_entity.pdbx_description
1 polymer ?
#
loop_
_entity_poly.entity_id
_entity_poly.type
_entity_poly.pdbx_seq_one_letter_code
_entity_poly.pdbx_strand_id
1 'polypeptide(L)'
;MAVFYKDRAGNVLAALSSDMPAPAGFEELTAGTVDAAREKHIPVVSLERDAHVIRVTVGEVEHPMLPEHYIEWIALEAEGRLEIHHLKPGQAPSTFFAGGVKSGTVFAFCNLHGLWSASF
;
A
#
# COMPACT_ATOMS: atom_id res chain seq x y z
N MET A 1 -6.23 -10.49 7.02
CA MET A 1 -5.35 -9.48 6.43
C MET A 1 -5.52 -9.49 4.91
N ALA A 2 -5.46 -8.34 4.28
CA ALA A 2 -5.55 -8.24 2.83
C ALA A 2 -4.41 -9.00 2.15
N VAL A 3 -4.75 -9.69 1.07
CA VAL A 3 -3.80 -10.48 0.27
C VAL A 3 -3.82 -9.94 -1.14
N PHE A 4 -2.63 -9.73 -1.69
CA PHE A 4 -2.45 -9.25 -3.05
C PHE A 4 -1.60 -10.24 -3.84
N TYR A 5 -1.89 -10.35 -5.13
CA TYR A 5 -1.16 -11.22 -6.05
C TYR A 5 -0.67 -10.44 -7.24
N LYS A 6 0.45 -10.83 -7.80
CA LYS A 6 1.06 -10.16 -8.95
C LYS A 6 1.48 -11.20 -9.99
N ASP A 7 1.30 -10.89 -11.27
CA ASP A 7 1.80 -11.70 -12.37
C ASP A 7 3.08 -11.09 -12.96
N ARG A 8 3.65 -11.75 -13.96
CA ARG A 8 4.88 -11.30 -14.63
C ARG A 8 4.66 -10.05 -15.48
N ALA A 9 3.44 -9.80 -15.90
CA ALA A 9 3.11 -8.61 -16.70
C ALA A 9 2.94 -7.36 -15.82
N GLY A 10 2.99 -7.51 -14.49
CA GLY A 10 2.83 -6.40 -13.56
C GLY A 10 1.39 -6.15 -13.15
N ASN A 11 0.46 -7.04 -13.49
CA ASN A 11 -0.91 -6.94 -13.00
C ASN A 11 -0.96 -7.32 -11.52
N VAL A 12 -1.70 -6.55 -10.73
CA VAL A 12 -1.88 -6.79 -9.30
C VAL A 12 -3.36 -6.99 -9.02
N LEU A 13 -3.68 -8.03 -8.25
CA LEU A 13 -5.03 -8.37 -7.82
C LEU A 13 -5.13 -8.33 -6.31
N ALA A 14 -6.27 -7.90 -5.79
CA ALA A 14 -6.61 -8.07 -4.39
C ALA A 14 -7.54 -9.27 -4.25
N ALA A 15 -7.26 -10.16 -3.28
CA ALA A 15 -8.14 -11.27 -2.97
C ALA A 15 -9.34 -10.76 -2.18
N LEU A 16 -10.53 -10.88 -2.73
CA LEU A 16 -11.78 -10.51 -2.04
C LEU A 16 -12.39 -11.67 -1.30
N SER A 17 -12.10 -12.89 -1.72
CA SER A 17 -12.59 -14.09 -1.04
C SER A 17 -11.59 -14.57 0.00
N SER A 18 -12.09 -15.05 1.13
CA SER A 18 -11.24 -15.68 2.16
C SER A 18 -10.57 -16.92 1.58
N ASP A 19 -9.29 -17.10 1.96
CA ASP A 19 -8.50 -18.28 1.57
C ASP A 19 -8.44 -18.51 0.06
N MET A 20 -8.54 -17.44 -0.72
CA MET A 20 -8.42 -17.52 -2.17
C MET A 20 -7.00 -17.92 -2.54
N PRO A 21 -6.79 -19.02 -3.27
CA PRO A 21 -5.47 -19.38 -3.76
C PRO A 21 -5.02 -18.42 -4.86
N ALA A 22 -3.71 -18.32 -5.07
CA ALA A 22 -3.19 -17.51 -6.17
C ALA A 22 -3.73 -18.03 -7.51
N PRO A 23 -4.31 -17.15 -8.35
CA PRO A 23 -4.68 -17.54 -9.71
C PRO A 23 -3.46 -18.02 -10.50
N ALA A 24 -3.69 -18.83 -11.53
CA ALA A 24 -2.61 -19.32 -12.38
C ALA A 24 -1.80 -18.15 -12.94
N GLY A 25 -0.48 -18.23 -12.81
CA GLY A 25 0.45 -17.18 -13.26
C GLY A 25 0.67 -16.03 -12.27
N PHE A 26 -0.03 -16.05 -11.14
CA PHE A 26 0.13 -15.03 -10.10
C PHE A 26 0.86 -15.60 -8.89
N GLU A 27 1.60 -14.74 -8.21
CA GLU A 27 2.27 -15.06 -6.95
C GLU A 27 1.80 -14.08 -5.88
N GLU A 28 1.70 -14.56 -4.65
CA GLU A 28 1.35 -13.71 -3.52
C GLU A 28 2.46 -12.69 -3.26
N LEU A 29 2.06 -11.42 -3.09
CA LEU A 29 2.96 -10.36 -2.66
C LEU A 29 3.09 -10.42 -1.14
N THR A 30 4.32 -10.41 -0.64
CA THR A 30 4.59 -10.34 0.79
C THR A 30 5.28 -9.00 1.09
N ALA A 31 4.64 -8.19 1.92
CA ALA A 31 5.14 -6.86 2.23
C ALA A 31 6.54 -6.89 2.84
N GLY A 32 7.41 -5.98 2.41
CA GLY A 32 8.72 -5.78 2.99
C GLY A 32 9.75 -6.85 2.67
N THR A 33 9.52 -7.68 1.64
CA THR A 33 10.45 -8.77 1.28
C THR A 33 11.45 -8.39 0.20
N VAL A 34 11.23 -7.29 -0.51
CA VAL A 34 12.16 -6.81 -1.52
C VAL A 34 13.29 -6.04 -0.83
N ASP A 35 14.52 -6.26 -1.27
CA ASP A 35 15.68 -5.54 -0.76
C ASP A 35 15.73 -4.14 -1.37
N ALA A 36 15.29 -3.15 -0.61
CA ALA A 36 15.24 -1.76 -1.01
C ALA A 36 15.28 -0.86 0.23
N ALA A 37 15.42 0.45 0.02
CA ALA A 37 15.50 1.42 1.10
C ALA A 37 14.20 1.46 1.91
N ARG A 38 14.22 0.94 3.13
CA ARG A 38 13.04 0.85 4.01
C ARG A 38 12.49 2.22 4.35
N GLU A 39 13.35 3.19 4.60
CA GLU A 39 12.99 4.57 4.95
C GLU A 39 12.24 5.30 3.84
N LYS A 40 12.33 4.83 2.60
CA LYS A 40 11.62 5.40 1.45
C LYS A 40 10.36 4.62 1.09
N HIS A 41 10.18 3.41 1.59
CA HIS A 41 9.13 2.49 1.16
C HIS A 41 8.08 2.20 2.24
N ILE A 42 8.49 2.14 3.51
CA ILE A 42 7.54 1.84 4.58
C ILE A 42 6.58 3.02 4.75
N PRO A 43 5.27 2.82 4.65
CA PRO A 43 4.31 3.90 4.86
C PRO A 43 4.39 4.47 6.26
N VAL A 44 4.28 5.78 6.36
CA VAL A 44 4.18 6.49 7.63
C VAL A 44 2.73 6.91 7.81
N VAL A 45 2.13 6.48 8.92
CA VAL A 45 0.73 6.75 9.23
C VAL A 45 0.62 7.80 10.31
N SER A 46 -0.20 8.81 10.08
CA SER A 46 -0.51 9.85 11.05
C SER A 46 -2.02 9.93 11.23
N LEU A 47 -2.49 9.81 12.47
CA LEU A 47 -3.89 9.99 12.80
C LEU A 47 -4.10 11.46 13.16
N GLU A 48 -4.95 12.14 12.39
CA GLU A 48 -5.21 13.57 12.53
C GLU A 48 -6.66 13.83 12.88
N ARG A 49 -6.96 15.00 13.42
CA ARG A 49 -8.32 15.44 13.78
C ARG A 49 -9.05 14.42 14.65
N ASP A 50 -8.43 14.04 15.77
CA ASP A 50 -8.98 13.05 16.71
C ASP A 50 -9.27 11.70 15.99
N ALA A 51 -8.33 11.27 15.16
CA ALA A 51 -8.41 10.04 14.37
C ALA A 51 -9.57 10.02 13.33
N HIS A 52 -10.12 11.18 12.98
CA HIS A 52 -11.09 11.29 11.88
C HIS A 52 -10.42 11.25 10.51
N VAL A 53 -9.12 11.50 10.45
CA VAL A 53 -8.33 11.44 9.21
C VAL A 53 -7.11 10.55 9.44
N ILE A 54 -6.93 9.60 8.53
CA ILE A 54 -5.73 8.76 8.49
C ILE A 54 -4.87 9.27 7.33
N ARG A 55 -3.80 9.96 7.66
CA ARG A 55 -2.86 10.45 6.64
C ARG A 55 -1.74 9.43 6.46
N VAL A 56 -1.42 9.15 5.20
CA VAL A 56 -0.34 8.23 4.85
C VAL A 56 0.63 8.93 3.92
N THR A 57 1.90 8.86 4.26
CA THR A 57 2.99 9.31 3.38
C THR A 57 3.96 8.14 3.20
N VAL A 58 4.40 7.87 1.99
CA VAL A 58 5.37 6.83 1.71
C VAL A 58 6.71 7.51 1.51
N GLY A 59 7.53 7.34 2.36
CA GLY A 59 8.11 6.81 3.50
C GLY A 59 8.49 7.92 4.44
N GLU A 60 9.32 7.66 5.42
CA GLU A 60 9.95 8.63 6.31
C GLU A 60 10.78 9.65 5.52
N VAL A 61 11.54 9.15 4.55
CA VAL A 61 12.12 9.94 3.46
C VAL A 61 11.21 9.74 2.25
N GLU A 62 10.70 10.82 1.70
CA GLU A 62 9.67 10.79 0.67
C GLU A 62 10.09 9.97 -0.55
N HIS A 63 9.27 8.98 -0.92
CA HIS A 63 9.51 8.12 -2.06
C HIS A 63 9.44 8.92 -3.37
N PRO A 64 10.31 8.63 -4.35
CA PRO A 64 10.20 9.28 -5.66
C PRO A 64 8.86 8.99 -6.34
N MET A 65 8.44 9.93 -7.18
CA MET A 65 7.20 9.83 -7.96
C MET A 65 7.50 10.19 -9.42
N LEU A 66 8.39 9.41 -10.04
CA LEU A 66 8.83 9.56 -11.44
C LEU A 66 8.08 8.56 -12.32
N PRO A 67 7.93 8.81 -13.63
CA PRO A 67 7.25 7.86 -14.51
C PRO A 67 7.79 6.44 -14.45
N GLU A 68 9.08 6.27 -14.28
CA GLU A 68 9.75 4.97 -14.22
C GLU A 68 9.85 4.39 -12.81
N HIS A 69 9.61 5.21 -11.77
CA HIS A 69 9.77 4.78 -10.39
C HIS A 69 8.81 5.57 -9.47
N TYR A 70 7.72 4.95 -9.08
CA TYR A 70 6.70 5.63 -8.27
C TYR A 70 5.85 4.65 -7.46
N ILE A 71 5.14 5.19 -6.48
CA ILE A 71 4.13 4.46 -5.72
C ILE A 71 2.85 4.46 -6.55
N GLU A 72 2.42 3.28 -7.01
CA GLU A 72 1.25 3.16 -7.87
C GLU A 72 -0.06 3.31 -7.09
N TRP A 73 -0.09 2.83 -5.84
CA TRP A 73 -1.28 2.95 -5.01
C TRP A 73 -0.93 2.79 -3.53
N ILE A 74 -1.83 3.31 -2.69
CA ILE A 74 -1.81 3.16 -1.24
C ILE A 74 -3.16 2.57 -0.85
N ALA A 75 -3.17 1.56 0.02
CA ALA A 75 -4.38 0.89 0.46
C ALA A 75 -4.51 0.92 1.97
N LEU A 76 -5.75 1.01 2.43
CA LEU A 76 -6.10 0.87 3.84
C LEU A 76 -6.93 -0.39 4.02
N GLU A 77 -6.52 -1.23 4.96
CA GLU A 77 -7.34 -2.32 5.47
C GLU A 77 -7.63 -2.07 6.95
N ALA A 78 -8.89 -1.93 7.30
CA ALA A 78 -9.29 -1.68 8.68
C ALA A 78 -10.76 -2.03 8.89
N GLU A 79 -11.08 -2.85 9.87
CA GLU A 79 -12.44 -3.13 10.35
C GLU A 79 -13.46 -3.36 9.21
N GLY A 80 -13.13 -4.30 8.32
CA GLY A 80 -14.00 -4.67 7.20
C GLY A 80 -13.90 -3.77 5.96
N ARG A 81 -13.00 -2.79 5.98
CA ARG A 81 -12.75 -1.91 4.83
C ARG A 81 -11.48 -2.35 4.10
N LEU A 82 -11.55 -2.32 2.78
CA LEU A 82 -10.36 -2.30 1.93
C LEU A 82 -10.55 -1.16 0.94
N GLU A 83 -9.75 -0.13 1.07
CA GLU A 83 -9.86 1.07 0.25
C GLU A 83 -8.52 1.33 -0.44
N ILE A 84 -8.56 1.59 -1.74
CA ILE A 84 -7.36 1.75 -2.55
C ILE A 84 -7.39 3.12 -3.24
N HIS A 85 -6.32 3.89 -3.05
CA HIS A 85 -6.13 5.16 -3.73
C HIS A 85 -4.98 5.02 -4.72
N HIS A 86 -5.28 5.18 -6.00
CA HIS A 86 -4.27 5.16 -7.05
C HIS A 86 -3.54 6.49 -7.12
N LEU A 87 -2.23 6.44 -7.33
CA LEU A 87 -1.39 7.62 -7.50
C LEU A 87 -0.78 7.63 -8.89
N LYS A 88 -0.33 8.80 -9.32
CA LYS A 88 0.33 9.00 -10.61
C LYS A 88 1.69 9.68 -10.40
N PRO A 89 2.65 9.46 -11.31
CA PRO A 89 3.90 10.22 -11.29
C PRO A 89 3.63 11.72 -11.25
N GLY A 90 4.43 12.45 -10.48
CA GLY A 90 4.26 13.88 -10.27
C GLY A 90 3.34 14.26 -9.11
N GLN A 91 2.52 13.35 -8.61
CA GLN A 91 1.77 13.56 -7.38
C GLN A 91 2.67 13.31 -6.16
N ALA A 92 2.31 13.85 -5.00
CA ALA A 92 2.99 13.49 -3.76
C ALA A 92 2.73 12.00 -3.44
N PRO A 93 3.71 11.28 -2.84
CA PRO A 93 3.53 9.89 -2.44
C PRO A 93 2.72 9.81 -1.13
N SER A 94 1.55 10.42 -1.12
CA SER A 94 0.73 10.51 0.07
C SER A 94 -0.75 10.56 -0.29
N THR A 95 -1.57 10.15 0.68
CA THR A 95 -3.01 10.25 0.59
C THR A 95 -3.59 10.30 1.99
N PHE A 96 -4.90 10.45 2.09
CA PHE A 96 -5.58 10.29 3.36
C PHE A 96 -6.89 9.55 3.18
N PHE A 97 -7.28 8.84 4.24
CA PHE A 97 -8.51 8.07 4.31
C PHE A 97 -9.38 8.62 5.43
N ALA A 98 -10.69 8.43 5.32
CA ALA A 98 -11.58 8.71 6.43
C ALA A 98 -11.24 7.78 7.60
N GLY A 99 -11.17 8.34 8.80
CA GLY A 99 -10.85 7.60 10.00
C GLY A 99 -12.07 6.88 10.59
N GLY A 100 -12.18 6.93 11.91
CA GLY A 100 -13.25 6.24 12.64
C GLY A 100 -12.95 4.78 12.92
N VAL A 101 -11.72 4.34 12.68
CA VAL A 101 -11.23 3.01 12.99
C VAL A 101 -10.13 3.10 14.05
N LYS A 102 -10.01 2.07 14.89
CA LYS A 102 -9.03 2.04 15.98
C LYS A 102 -7.68 1.54 15.55
N SER A 103 -7.65 0.64 14.59
CA SER A 103 -6.44 0.00 14.12
C SER A 103 -6.61 -0.45 12.69
N GLY A 104 -5.50 -0.70 12.02
CA GLY A 104 -5.52 -1.18 10.67
C GLY A 104 -4.12 -1.38 10.12
N THR A 105 -4.05 -1.68 8.84
CA THR A 105 -2.82 -1.83 8.10
C THR A 105 -2.90 -0.99 6.84
N VAL A 106 -1.83 -0.25 6.58
CA VAL A 106 -1.68 0.51 5.36
C VAL A 106 -0.65 -0.18 4.48
N PHE A 107 -0.96 -0.29 3.20
CA PHE A 107 -0.08 -0.87 2.19
C PHE A 107 0.31 0.21 1.18
N ALA A 108 1.53 0.10 0.66
CA ALA A 108 1.99 0.93 -0.46
C ALA A 108 2.67 0.02 -1.48
N PHE A 109 2.40 0.23 -2.74
CA PHE A 109 2.97 -0.57 -3.81
C PHE A 109 3.86 0.28 -4.72
N CYS A 110 5.16 -0.05 -4.73
CA CYS A 110 6.15 0.54 -5.61
C CYS A 110 6.29 -0.32 -6.86
N ASN A 111 6.27 0.29 -8.05
CA ASN A 111 6.37 -0.46 -9.31
C ASN A 111 7.69 -1.22 -9.46
N LEU A 112 8.77 -0.77 -8.82
CA LEU A 112 10.07 -1.44 -8.87
C LEU A 112 10.35 -2.30 -7.65
N HIS A 113 9.87 -1.92 -6.46
CA HIS A 113 10.30 -2.53 -5.21
C HIS A 113 9.16 -3.20 -4.43
N GLY A 114 8.02 -3.40 -5.07
CA GLY A 114 6.95 -4.24 -4.55
C GLY A 114 6.12 -3.64 -3.42
N LEU A 115 5.59 -4.52 -2.60
CA LEU A 115 4.62 -4.19 -1.55
C LEU A 115 5.29 -3.90 -0.22
N TRP A 116 4.82 -2.84 0.45
CA TRP A 116 5.28 -2.44 1.79
C TRP A 116 4.07 -2.15 2.67
N SER A 117 4.22 -2.29 3.96
CA SER A 117 3.10 -2.09 4.89
C SER A 117 3.55 -1.50 6.21
N ALA A 118 2.58 -0.91 6.91
CA ALA A 118 2.71 -0.46 8.29
C ALA A 118 1.36 -0.60 8.98
N SER A 119 1.39 -0.94 10.26
CA SER A 119 0.19 -1.05 11.09
C SER A 119 0.04 0.16 11.99
N PHE A 120 -1.17 0.43 12.41
CA PHE A 120 -1.48 1.50 13.36
C PHE A 120 -2.58 1.09 14.32
#